data_3225486f59fe4bdbbf1deb76d49f4b94
#
_entry.id   3225486f59fe4bdbbf1deb76d49f4b94
#
_cell.length_a   1.000
_cell.length_b   1.000
_cell.length_c   1.000
_cell.angle_alpha   90.00
_cell.angle_beta   90.00
_cell.angle_gamma   90.00
#
_symmetry.space_group_name_H-M   'P 1'
#
loop_
_entity.id
_entity.type
_entity.pdbx_description
1 polymer ?
#
loop_
_entity_poly.entity_id
_entity_poly.type
_entity_poly.pdbx_seq_one_letter_code
_entity_poly.pdbx_strand_id
1 'polypeptide(L)'
;IVFNVGDSRTYRVHNGKVNFVTEDDSYVYTLYKKGILSYDEMRKHPNNNVVTSCYRAVKGELLDLEVRDFEKFIGDRYFICSDGLWEMIETDFLNQLISSENIEINLNNLLKISIENGGKDNISFILIEI
;
A
#
# COMPACT_ATOMS: atom_id res chain seq x y z
N ILE A 1 4.00 2.33 15.51
CA ILE A 1 3.98 3.63 14.82
C ILE A 1 4.24 3.37 13.34
N VAL A 2 3.41 3.98 12.48
CA VAL A 2 3.56 3.95 11.02
C VAL A 2 3.66 5.38 10.54
N PHE A 3 4.61 5.64 9.66
CA PHE A 3 4.70 6.89 8.90
C PHE A 3 5.02 6.58 7.45
N ASN A 4 4.57 7.41 6.54
CA ASN A 4 4.74 7.21 5.11
C ASN A 4 5.08 8.54 4.42
N VAL A 5 5.86 8.45 3.35
CA VAL A 5 6.08 9.52 2.38
C VAL A 5 6.09 8.88 1.00
N GLY A 6 5.22 9.34 0.11
CA GLY A 6 5.03 8.75 -1.21
C GLY A 6 3.77 7.89 -1.27
N ASP A 7 3.77 6.90 -2.15
CA ASP A 7 2.63 6.05 -2.49
C ASP A 7 2.83 4.55 -2.17
N SER A 8 3.90 4.22 -1.45
CA SER A 8 4.03 2.91 -0.82
C SER A 8 2.97 2.76 0.28
N ARG A 9 2.38 1.58 0.39
CA ARG A 9 1.20 1.38 1.24
C ARG A 9 1.45 0.43 2.39
N THR A 10 0.82 0.71 3.52
CA THR A 10 0.73 -0.21 4.66
C THR A 10 -0.72 -0.59 4.90
N TYR A 11 -0.97 -1.89 4.95
CA TYR A 11 -2.25 -2.48 5.34
C TYR A 11 -2.11 -3.15 6.69
N ARG A 12 -3.14 -3.07 7.51
CA ARG A 12 -3.25 -3.84 8.76
C ARG A 12 -4.36 -4.87 8.62
N VAL A 13 -4.04 -6.11 8.94
CA VAL A 13 -5.04 -7.18 9.12
C VAL A 13 -5.28 -7.36 10.61
N HIS A 14 -6.49 -7.06 11.06
CA HIS A 14 -6.93 -7.25 12.44
C HIS A 14 -8.24 -8.02 12.45
N ASN A 15 -8.30 -9.16 13.17
CA ASN A 15 -9.47 -10.04 13.20
C ASN A 15 -9.99 -10.41 11.80
N GLY A 16 -9.09 -10.71 10.86
CA GLY A 16 -9.42 -11.08 9.47
C GLY A 16 -9.91 -9.91 8.61
N LYS A 17 -9.95 -8.69 9.13
CA LYS A 17 -10.32 -7.49 8.37
C LYS A 17 -9.08 -6.71 7.98
N VAL A 18 -9.02 -6.33 6.72
CA VAL A 18 -7.97 -5.49 6.17
C VAL A 18 -8.37 -4.03 6.26
N ASN A 19 -7.47 -3.21 6.79
CA ASN A 19 -7.61 -1.76 6.84
C ASN A 19 -6.38 -1.15 6.16
N PHE A 20 -6.62 -0.17 5.30
CA PHE A 20 -5.56 0.66 4.72
C PHE A 20 -5.09 1.65 5.79
N VAL A 21 -3.79 1.65 6.08
CA VAL A 21 -3.23 2.39 7.22
C VAL A 21 -2.60 3.71 6.78
N THR A 22 -1.90 3.71 5.64
CA THR A 22 -1.23 4.91 5.10
C THR A 22 -2.15 5.67 4.14
N GLU A 23 -1.89 6.95 3.96
CA GLU A 23 -2.47 7.75 2.89
C GLU A 23 -1.38 8.03 1.85
N ASP A 24 -1.70 7.85 0.56
CA ASP A 24 -0.73 8.08 -0.49
C ASP A 24 -0.51 9.58 -0.70
N ASP A 25 0.74 9.99 -0.80
CA ASP A 25 1.11 11.30 -1.32
C ASP A 25 1.08 11.28 -2.85
N SER A 26 -0.10 11.06 -3.44
CA SER A 26 -0.27 10.95 -4.88
C SER A 26 -1.41 11.84 -5.41
N TYR A 27 -1.30 12.20 -6.70
CA TYR A 27 -2.33 12.96 -7.38
C TYR A 27 -3.67 12.23 -7.37
N VAL A 28 -3.67 10.93 -7.66
CA VAL A 28 -4.90 10.14 -7.72
C VAL A 28 -5.53 9.96 -6.34
N TYR A 29 -4.73 9.87 -5.28
CA TYR A 29 -5.26 9.82 -3.92
C TYR A 29 -5.92 11.15 -3.53
N THR A 30 -5.38 12.27 -3.97
CA THR A 30 -6.02 13.60 -3.81
C THR A 30 -7.40 13.65 -4.50
N LEU A 31 -7.53 13.05 -5.68
CA LEU A 31 -8.82 12.95 -6.38
C LEU A 31 -9.81 12.02 -5.67
N TYR A 32 -9.32 10.90 -5.14
CA TYR A 32 -10.12 9.99 -4.31
C TYR A 32 -10.66 10.69 -3.05
N LYS A 33 -9.82 11.40 -2.32
CA LYS A 33 -10.23 12.17 -1.12
C LYS A 33 -11.30 13.23 -1.43
N LYS A 34 -11.30 13.77 -2.65
CA LYS A 34 -12.32 14.71 -3.13
C LYS A 34 -13.59 14.03 -3.66
N GLY A 35 -13.65 12.70 -3.64
CA GLY A 35 -14.77 11.93 -4.17
C GLY A 35 -14.90 11.95 -5.71
N ILE A 36 -13.83 12.33 -6.42
CA ILE A 36 -13.80 12.37 -7.90
C ILE A 36 -13.51 10.98 -8.47
N LEU A 37 -12.68 10.20 -7.79
CA LEU A 37 -12.37 8.82 -8.14
C LEU A 37 -12.81 7.87 -7.02
N SER A 38 -13.20 6.65 -7.37
CA SER A 38 -13.26 5.54 -6.44
C SER A 38 -11.85 4.98 -6.16
N TYR A 39 -11.73 4.16 -5.13
CA TYR A 39 -10.44 3.55 -4.77
C TYR A 39 -9.85 2.70 -5.91
N ASP A 40 -10.69 1.92 -6.60
CA ASP A 40 -10.25 1.09 -7.74
C ASP A 40 -9.92 1.89 -9.01
N GLU A 41 -10.54 3.06 -9.19
CA GLU A 41 -10.23 3.93 -10.32
C GLU A 41 -8.87 4.59 -10.19
N MET A 42 -8.36 4.80 -8.96
CA MET A 42 -7.01 5.33 -8.76
C MET A 42 -5.96 4.51 -9.51
N ARG A 43 -6.03 3.18 -9.39
CA ARG A 43 -5.08 2.24 -9.99
C ARG A 43 -5.07 2.28 -11.53
N LYS A 44 -6.21 2.58 -12.14
CA LYS A 44 -6.40 2.61 -13.60
C LYS A 44 -6.21 4.00 -14.21
N HIS A 45 -6.03 5.01 -13.38
CA HIS A 45 -5.91 6.39 -13.85
C HIS A 45 -4.57 6.62 -14.57
N PRO A 46 -4.53 7.39 -15.70
CA PRO A 46 -3.31 7.61 -16.48
C PRO A 46 -2.18 8.30 -15.70
N ASN A 47 -2.50 9.02 -14.62
CA ASN A 47 -1.55 9.71 -13.75
C ASN A 47 -1.44 9.01 -12.38
N ASN A 48 -1.63 7.69 -12.29
CA ASN A 48 -1.51 6.94 -11.04
C ASN A 48 -0.10 6.98 -10.43
N ASN A 49 0.92 7.16 -11.27
CA ASN A 49 2.32 7.27 -10.89
C ASN A 49 2.79 8.68 -10.49
N VAL A 50 1.88 9.67 -10.41
CA VAL A 50 2.25 11.04 -10.03
C VAL A 50 2.24 11.19 -8.52
N VAL A 51 3.42 11.16 -7.92
CA VAL A 51 3.64 11.39 -6.49
C VAL A 51 3.68 12.89 -6.22
N THR A 52 2.97 13.34 -5.17
CA THR A 52 2.87 14.76 -4.77
C THR A 52 3.84 15.14 -3.67
N SER A 53 4.33 14.16 -2.90
CA SER A 53 5.37 14.34 -1.88
C SER A 53 6.37 13.19 -1.94
N CYS A 54 7.66 13.51 -1.83
CA CYS A 54 8.73 12.53 -1.77
C CYS A 54 9.85 13.03 -0.89
N TYR A 55 10.57 12.10 -0.26
CA TYR A 55 11.78 12.46 0.48
C TYR A 55 12.88 12.88 -0.49
N ARG A 56 13.39 14.10 -0.28
CA ARG A 56 14.54 14.63 -1.03
C ARG A 56 15.66 14.98 -0.06
N ALA A 57 16.87 14.60 -0.39
CA ALA A 57 18.06 14.93 0.41
C ALA A 57 18.48 16.41 0.20
N VAL A 58 17.58 17.34 0.55
CA VAL A 58 17.83 18.78 0.48
C VAL A 58 18.07 19.31 1.88
N LYS A 59 19.21 19.98 2.09
CA LYS A 59 19.59 20.51 3.41
C LYS A 59 18.56 21.56 3.87
N GLY A 60 17.97 21.32 5.04
CA GLY A 60 17.01 22.24 5.67
C GLY A 60 15.55 22.04 5.23
N GLU A 61 15.25 21.08 4.36
CA GLU A 61 13.88 20.70 4.07
C GLU A 61 13.36 19.79 5.19
N LEU A 62 12.28 20.21 5.85
CA LEU A 62 11.56 19.40 6.82
C LEU A 62 10.37 18.76 6.12
N LEU A 63 10.21 17.46 6.32
CA LEU A 63 9.02 16.74 5.87
C LEU A 63 7.93 16.89 6.93
N ASP A 64 6.75 17.24 6.47
CA ASP A 64 5.54 17.11 7.28
C ASP A 64 5.10 15.64 7.21
N LEU A 65 5.41 14.89 8.28
CA LEU A 65 5.14 13.47 8.36
C LEU A 65 3.86 13.25 9.14
N GLU A 66 2.87 12.64 8.47
CA GLU A 66 1.74 12.09 9.19
C GLU A 66 2.17 10.82 9.92
N VAL A 67 2.21 10.89 11.24
CA VAL A 67 2.54 9.74 12.10
C VAL A 67 1.25 9.15 12.65
N ARG A 68 1.05 7.86 12.42
CA ARG A 68 -0.09 7.11 12.96
C ARG A 68 0.37 6.10 13.99
N ASP A 69 -0.24 6.14 15.16
CA ASP A 69 0.00 5.15 16.22
C ASP A 69 -1.21 4.23 16.34
N PHE A 70 -0.95 2.94 16.50
CA PHE A 70 -1.95 1.90 16.64
C PHE A 70 -1.64 1.00 17.82
N GLU A 71 -2.67 0.68 18.58
CA GLU A 71 -2.59 -0.41 19.52
C GLU A 71 -2.35 -1.74 18.80
N LYS A 72 -1.36 -2.51 19.24
CA LYS A 72 -0.98 -3.80 18.67
C LYS A 72 -1.68 -4.92 19.40
N PHE A 73 -2.18 -5.88 18.67
CA PHE A 73 -2.77 -7.10 19.23
C PHE A 73 -2.04 -8.32 18.69
N ILE A 74 -1.93 -9.36 19.51
CA ILE A 74 -1.38 -10.65 19.06
C ILE A 74 -2.25 -11.18 17.92
N GLY A 75 -1.62 -11.61 16.82
CA GLY A 75 -2.27 -12.05 15.60
C GLY A 75 -2.55 -10.92 14.58
N ASP A 76 -2.22 -9.67 14.90
CA ASP A 76 -2.21 -8.61 13.88
C ASP A 76 -1.11 -8.86 12.85
N ARG A 77 -1.44 -8.56 11.59
CA ARG A 77 -0.46 -8.55 10.50
C ARG A 77 -0.36 -7.16 9.91
N TYR A 78 0.84 -6.76 9.56
CA TYR A 78 1.10 -5.52 8.81
C TYR A 78 1.76 -5.89 7.49
N PHE A 79 1.13 -5.51 6.40
CA PHE A 79 1.61 -5.74 5.05
C PHE A 79 2.01 -4.41 4.42
N ILE A 80 3.28 -4.27 4.08
CA ILE A 80 3.87 -3.07 3.49
C ILE A 80 4.26 -3.41 2.06
N CYS A 81 3.91 -2.58 1.09
CA CYS A 81 4.27 -2.83 -0.31
C CYS A 81 4.50 -1.55 -1.11
N SER A 82 5.31 -1.67 -2.18
CA SER A 82 5.48 -0.63 -3.18
C SER A 82 4.31 -0.58 -4.16
N ASP A 83 4.26 0.49 -4.95
CA ASP A 83 3.31 0.71 -6.04
C ASP A 83 3.35 -0.40 -7.09
N GLY A 84 4.55 -0.90 -7.45
CA GLY A 84 4.70 -2.02 -8.37
C GLY A 84 3.97 -3.30 -7.97
N LEU A 85 3.52 -3.42 -6.70
CA LEU A 85 2.65 -4.50 -6.27
C LEU A 85 1.18 -4.09 -6.30
N TRP A 86 0.79 -3.04 -5.58
CA TRP A 86 -0.63 -2.72 -5.41
C TRP A 86 -1.30 -2.22 -6.69
N GLU A 87 -0.55 -1.66 -7.62
CA GLU A 87 -1.07 -1.32 -8.95
C GLU A 87 -1.41 -2.54 -9.80
N MET A 88 -0.68 -3.64 -9.61
CA MET A 88 -0.84 -4.86 -10.42
C MET A 88 -1.92 -5.80 -9.90
N ILE A 89 -2.42 -5.60 -8.68
CA ILE A 89 -3.37 -6.52 -8.04
C ILE A 89 -4.67 -5.78 -7.69
N GLU A 90 -5.81 -6.43 -8.01
CA GLU A 90 -7.13 -5.91 -7.60
C GLU A 90 -7.21 -5.85 -6.08
N THR A 91 -7.78 -4.76 -5.54
CA THR A 91 -7.81 -4.48 -4.09
C THR A 91 -8.46 -5.61 -3.30
N ASP A 92 -9.62 -6.09 -3.70
CA ASP A 92 -10.32 -7.17 -3.00
C ASP A 92 -9.52 -8.47 -3.01
N PHE A 93 -8.86 -8.77 -4.12
CA PHE A 93 -8.02 -9.94 -4.23
C PHE A 93 -6.75 -9.82 -3.37
N LEU A 94 -6.10 -8.66 -3.34
CA LEU A 94 -5.01 -8.38 -2.42
C LEU A 94 -5.45 -8.59 -0.97
N ASN A 95 -6.59 -8.03 -0.58
CA ASN A 95 -7.14 -8.15 0.76
C ASN A 95 -7.39 -9.62 1.15
N GLN A 96 -7.92 -10.44 0.24
CA GLN A 96 -8.11 -11.88 0.47
C GLN A 96 -6.77 -12.58 0.70
N LEU A 97 -5.74 -12.27 -0.09
CA LEU A 97 -4.44 -12.93 0.02
C LEU A 97 -3.73 -12.59 1.33
N ILE A 98 -3.70 -11.31 1.75
CA ILE A 98 -2.98 -10.90 2.96
C ILE A 98 -3.73 -11.26 4.26
N SER A 99 -5.05 -11.48 4.22
CA SER A 99 -5.85 -11.92 5.36
C SER A 99 -5.91 -13.44 5.55
N SER A 100 -5.46 -14.20 4.56
CA SER A 100 -5.50 -15.67 4.57
C SER A 100 -4.57 -16.28 5.63
N GLU A 101 -4.95 -17.46 6.12
CA GLU A 101 -4.10 -18.26 7.02
C GLU A 101 -2.84 -18.81 6.31
N ASN A 102 -2.93 -19.10 5.01
CA ASN A 102 -1.81 -19.64 4.21
C ASN A 102 -0.94 -18.53 3.62
N ILE A 103 -0.48 -17.61 4.46
CA ILE A 103 0.17 -16.38 4.03
C ILE A 103 1.47 -16.62 3.23
N GLU A 104 2.29 -17.58 3.57
CA GLU A 104 3.54 -17.87 2.87
C GLU A 104 3.33 -18.25 1.40
N ILE A 105 2.32 -19.11 1.14
CA ILE A 105 1.94 -19.49 -0.21
C ILE A 105 1.43 -18.28 -0.97
N ASN A 106 0.65 -17.45 -0.31
CA ASN A 106 0.06 -16.26 -0.91
C ASN A 106 1.10 -15.18 -1.24
N LEU A 107 2.15 -15.01 -0.43
CA LEU A 107 3.25 -14.07 -0.75
C LEU A 107 3.96 -14.45 -2.06
N ASN A 108 4.22 -15.75 -2.28
CA ASN A 108 4.79 -16.22 -3.54
C ASN A 108 3.82 -15.99 -4.72
N ASN A 109 2.52 -16.20 -4.50
CA ASN A 109 1.50 -15.94 -5.50
C ASN A 109 1.37 -14.44 -5.82
N LEU A 110 1.47 -13.55 -4.82
CA LEU A 110 1.45 -12.10 -5.03
C LEU A 110 2.53 -11.65 -6.01
N LEU A 111 3.76 -12.10 -5.82
CA LEU A 111 4.87 -11.77 -6.72
C LEU A 111 4.60 -12.28 -8.14
N LYS A 112 4.20 -13.55 -8.28
CA LYS A 112 3.91 -14.16 -9.58
C LYS A 112 2.80 -13.40 -10.31
N ILE A 113 1.68 -13.13 -9.65
CA ILE A 113 0.52 -12.44 -10.23
C ILE A 113 0.89 -11.02 -10.64
N SER A 114 1.68 -10.30 -9.82
CA SER A 114 2.12 -8.94 -10.16
C SER A 114 2.97 -8.93 -11.43
N ILE A 115 3.85 -9.91 -11.62
CA ILE A 115 4.65 -10.06 -12.83
C ILE A 115 3.77 -10.43 -14.03
N GLU A 116 2.84 -11.38 -13.88
CA GLU A 116 1.92 -11.81 -14.93
C GLU A 116 0.98 -10.67 -15.38
N ASN A 117 0.60 -9.76 -14.47
CA ASN A 117 -0.23 -8.59 -14.76
C ASN A 117 0.54 -7.42 -15.38
N GLY A 118 1.83 -7.62 -15.68
CA GLY A 118 2.62 -6.69 -16.45
C GLY A 118 3.98 -6.33 -15.85
N GLY A 119 4.16 -6.45 -14.53
CA GLY A 119 5.43 -6.20 -13.84
C GLY A 119 6.07 -4.86 -14.22
N LYS A 120 5.29 -3.79 -14.17
CA LYS A 120 5.67 -2.48 -14.74
C LYS A 120 6.75 -1.76 -13.95
N ASP A 121 6.91 -2.09 -12.68
CA ASP A 121 7.88 -1.46 -11.78
C ASP A 121 8.48 -2.49 -10.81
N ASN A 122 9.41 -2.04 -9.97
CA ASN A 122 10.02 -2.83 -8.92
C ASN A 122 8.97 -3.27 -7.90
N ILE A 123 8.91 -4.56 -7.62
CA ILE A 123 7.94 -5.14 -6.68
C ILE A 123 8.65 -5.44 -5.37
N SER A 124 8.25 -4.76 -4.32
CA SER A 124 8.74 -4.98 -2.96
C SER A 124 7.60 -5.08 -1.98
N PHE A 125 7.66 -6.02 -1.05
CA PHE A 125 6.71 -6.13 0.04
C PHE A 125 7.32 -6.78 1.28
N ILE A 126 6.76 -6.46 2.43
CA ILE A 126 7.14 -6.99 3.75
C ILE A 126 5.87 -7.35 4.49
N LEU A 127 5.83 -8.54 5.10
CA LEU A 127 4.81 -8.93 6.04
C LEU A 127 5.41 -9.02 7.45
N ILE A 128 4.74 -8.40 8.41
CA ILE A 128 5.07 -8.46 9.83
C ILE A 128 3.87 -9.07 10.55
N GLU A 129 4.09 -10.11 11.34
CA GLU A 129 3.09 -10.71 12.24
C GLU A 129 3.48 -10.43 13.70
N ILE A 130 2.51 -10.03 14.53
CA ILE A 130 2.70 -9.66 15.93
C ILE A 130 2.40 -10.84 16.86
#